data_b5e3eab4ab052a1063206c688977275d
#
_entry.id   b5e3eab4ab052a1063206c688977275d
#
_cell.length_a   1.000
_cell.length_b   1.000
_cell.length_c   1.000
_cell.angle_alpha   90.00
_cell.angle_beta   90.00
_cell.angle_gamma   90.00
#
_symmetry.space_group_name_H-M   'P 1'
#
loop_
_entity.id
_entity.type
_entity.pdbx_description
1 polymer ?
#
loop_
_entity_poly.entity_id
_entity_poly.type
_entity_poly.pdbx_seq_one_letter_code
_entity_poly.pdbx_strand_id
1 'polypeptide(L)'
;MGKFKISEFYIYRWRYLIGYGLVAIGLIAALIFAGMYLPGGISNHEVQSIIKSSSIKATDFWSTNAINLPYYLLQKLSLVIFGVSVLSIKLPSIILAFLSAIGMVLLLRQWFRPSIAVLASLIAITTGQFLFIAQNGTPDVLYLFWSVWILLIASLIPVQTKLRNLFIAAFFAMAALSLYTPLSIYVILVIAGAIILHPHLRYLIKQLSLMELIIGSVIVLVIISPLILSVVNNPSLGLSLLGIPVKWPNIGSNLASISTQYFGFMGSSVVTIITPFFELGSSILIVIGAYFVIKNRSTAKNYVVILWTLCLIPVIIINPDLTSITFLPLVILLGSGLNGLLSHWYNLFPHNPYARIGGLIPIVILVTVLVLSGVNRYVYGYRYNPNIVPNFSNDLRLIPKGTKNIVVSNNELAFYQVISKYNKKISISTAPTSDTFISTHDAVQVFNGYEISQIITTTTRDNSDRFYVYKKITE
;
A
#
# COMPACT_ATOMS: atom_id res chain seq x y z
N MET A 1 44.78 32.59 -16.28
CA MET A 1 43.48 32.40 -15.57
C MET A 1 42.70 31.29 -16.23
N GLY A 2 42.78 30.10 -15.67
CA GLY A 2 42.05 28.92 -16.18
C GLY A 2 40.55 29.15 -16.03
N LYS A 3 39.78 29.03 -17.10
CA LYS A 3 38.30 29.04 -17.08
C LYS A 3 37.84 27.81 -16.32
N PHE A 4 37.51 27.96 -15.04
CA PHE A 4 36.81 26.91 -14.29
C PHE A 4 35.52 26.55 -15.04
N LYS A 5 35.43 25.33 -15.54
CA LYS A 5 34.19 24.83 -16.14
C LYS A 5 33.23 24.51 -15.01
N ILE A 6 32.01 25.05 -15.07
CA ILE A 6 30.93 24.81 -14.09
C ILE A 6 30.68 23.29 -13.93
N SER A 7 30.97 22.49 -14.98
CA SER A 7 30.90 21.03 -14.97
C SER A 7 31.87 20.31 -14.03
N GLU A 8 32.91 21.01 -13.54
CA GLU A 8 33.93 20.45 -12.63
C GLU A 8 33.51 20.58 -11.15
N PHE A 9 32.52 21.39 -10.83
CA PHE A 9 31.95 21.40 -9.48
C PHE A 9 31.25 20.10 -9.16
N TYR A 10 31.61 19.45 -8.05
CA TYR A 10 30.99 18.21 -7.56
C TYR A 10 29.48 18.33 -7.45
N ILE A 11 28.93 19.44 -6.96
CA ILE A 11 27.50 19.69 -6.84
C ILE A 11 26.81 19.68 -8.21
N TYR A 12 27.44 20.28 -9.27
CA TYR A 12 26.86 20.27 -10.60
C TYR A 12 26.88 18.88 -11.23
N ARG A 13 27.94 18.10 -11.00
CA ARG A 13 28.06 16.71 -11.46
C ARG A 13 27.01 15.81 -10.84
N TRP A 14 26.71 16.01 -9.55
CA TRP A 14 25.78 15.21 -8.77
C TRP A 14 24.39 15.83 -8.63
N ARG A 15 24.09 16.96 -9.30
CA ARG A 15 22.84 17.72 -9.16
C ARG A 15 21.57 16.90 -9.29
N TYR A 16 21.53 15.94 -10.22
CA TYR A 16 20.35 15.08 -10.40
C TYR A 16 20.20 14.10 -9.24
N LEU A 17 21.30 13.49 -8.81
CA LEU A 17 21.28 12.56 -7.66
C LEU A 17 20.89 13.28 -6.37
N ILE A 18 21.46 14.47 -6.15
CA ILE A 18 21.11 15.33 -4.99
C ILE A 18 19.62 15.73 -5.08
N GLY A 19 19.14 16.17 -6.24
CA GLY A 19 17.76 16.56 -6.45
C GLY A 19 16.78 15.40 -6.20
N TYR A 20 17.02 14.24 -6.79
CA TYR A 20 16.18 13.06 -6.55
C TYR A 20 16.28 12.56 -5.11
N GLY A 21 17.46 12.64 -4.49
CA GLY A 21 17.65 12.29 -3.08
C GLY A 21 16.84 13.19 -2.15
N LEU A 22 16.84 14.50 -2.37
CA LEU A 22 16.03 15.46 -1.59
C LEU A 22 14.53 15.21 -1.76
N VAL A 23 14.06 14.94 -2.98
CA VAL A 23 12.65 14.59 -3.24
C VAL A 23 12.29 13.28 -2.54
N ALA A 24 13.16 12.28 -2.58
CA ALA A 24 12.95 11.00 -1.89
C ALA A 24 12.85 11.19 -0.37
N ILE A 25 13.79 11.95 0.22
CA ILE A 25 13.77 12.26 1.66
C ILE A 25 12.51 13.04 2.02
N GLY A 26 12.12 14.04 1.22
CA GLY A 26 10.90 14.80 1.42
C GLY A 26 9.65 13.93 1.37
N LEU A 27 9.57 12.99 0.44
CA LEU A 27 8.46 12.05 0.33
C LEU A 27 8.40 11.09 1.54
N ILE A 28 9.53 10.54 1.97
CA ILE A 28 9.61 9.69 3.16
C ILE A 28 9.17 10.47 4.41
N ALA A 29 9.68 11.69 4.58
CA ALA A 29 9.30 12.55 5.70
C ALA A 29 7.79 12.86 5.71
N ALA A 30 7.21 13.15 4.54
CA ALA A 30 5.79 13.39 4.38
C ALA A 30 4.96 12.14 4.71
N LEU A 31 5.38 10.94 4.28
CA LEU A 31 4.69 9.69 4.59
C LEU A 31 4.79 9.33 6.08
N ILE A 32 5.95 9.55 6.72
CA ILE A 32 6.09 9.36 8.17
C ILE A 32 5.18 10.33 8.93
N PHE A 33 5.20 11.61 8.55
CA PHE A 33 4.32 12.61 9.15
C PHE A 33 2.83 12.23 8.99
N ALA A 34 2.43 11.86 7.79
CA ALA A 34 1.08 11.41 7.49
C ALA A 34 0.67 10.20 8.36
N GLY A 35 1.56 9.20 8.51
CA GLY A 35 1.29 8.00 9.31
C GLY A 35 1.21 8.25 10.81
N MET A 36 2.01 9.19 11.33
CA MET A 36 2.08 9.43 12.77
C MET A 36 1.07 10.46 13.27
N TYR A 37 0.75 11.48 12.47
CA TYR A 37 0.04 12.66 12.98
C TYR A 37 -1.33 12.88 12.39
N LEU A 38 -1.63 12.35 11.19
CA LEU A 38 -2.94 12.57 10.58
C LEU A 38 -4.04 11.74 11.24
N PRO A 39 -4.03 10.37 11.15
CA PRO A 39 -4.92 9.59 12.01
C PRO A 39 -4.41 9.54 13.44
N GLY A 40 -3.10 9.57 13.65
CA GLY A 40 -2.45 9.70 14.97
C GLY A 40 -2.45 8.46 15.84
N GLY A 41 -3.19 7.41 15.52
CA GLY A 41 -3.31 6.16 16.25
C GLY A 41 -3.18 4.94 15.37
N ILE A 42 -3.53 3.79 15.93
CA ILE A 42 -3.48 2.48 15.31
C ILE A 42 -4.90 1.97 15.14
N SER A 43 -5.21 1.45 13.96
CA SER A 43 -6.49 0.83 13.66
C SER A 43 -6.56 -0.62 14.16
N ASN A 44 -7.78 -1.15 14.30
CA ASN A 44 -7.99 -2.56 14.65
C ASN A 44 -7.35 -3.51 13.63
N HIS A 45 -7.30 -3.16 12.35
CA HIS A 45 -6.60 -3.93 11.33
C HIS A 45 -5.08 -3.96 11.56
N GLU A 46 -4.49 -2.83 11.98
CA GLU A 46 -3.08 -2.75 12.36
C GLU A 46 -2.79 -3.57 13.62
N VAL A 47 -3.68 -3.53 14.62
CA VAL A 47 -3.60 -4.36 15.83
C VAL A 47 -3.56 -5.85 15.47
N GLN A 48 -4.45 -6.31 14.60
CA GLN A 48 -4.44 -7.71 14.12
C GLN A 48 -3.17 -8.04 13.34
N SER A 49 -2.67 -7.11 12.52
CA SER A 49 -1.42 -7.27 11.78
C SER A 49 -0.22 -7.47 12.73
N ILE A 50 -0.15 -6.69 13.81
CA ILE A 50 0.90 -6.77 14.82
C ILE A 50 0.85 -8.12 15.57
N ILE A 51 -0.32 -8.54 15.98
CA ILE A 51 -0.51 -9.83 16.66
C ILE A 51 -0.02 -10.96 15.75
N LYS A 52 -0.42 -10.97 14.48
CA LYS A 52 0.02 -11.96 13.50
C LYS A 52 1.53 -11.93 13.29
N SER A 53 2.12 -10.74 13.11
CA SER A 53 3.57 -10.62 12.90
C SER A 53 4.39 -11.06 14.11
N SER A 54 3.91 -10.78 15.33
CA SER A 54 4.58 -11.15 16.58
C SER A 54 4.48 -12.64 16.89
N SER A 55 3.42 -13.32 16.41
CA SER A 55 3.19 -14.75 16.64
C SER A 55 4.08 -15.67 15.79
N ILE A 56 4.65 -15.18 14.69
CA ILE A 56 5.54 -15.97 13.83
C ILE A 56 6.78 -16.39 14.63
N LYS A 57 7.02 -17.71 14.75
CA LYS A 57 8.22 -18.28 15.32
C LYS A 57 9.10 -18.88 14.22
N ALA A 58 10.41 -18.83 14.38
CA ALA A 58 11.34 -19.43 13.42
C ALA A 58 11.19 -20.96 13.35
N THR A 59 10.83 -21.59 14.48
CA THR A 59 10.62 -23.04 14.60
C THR A 59 9.37 -23.52 13.86
N ASP A 60 8.34 -22.65 13.79
CA ASP A 60 7.01 -23.02 13.27
C ASP A 60 6.75 -22.41 11.89
N PHE A 61 7.81 -21.99 11.20
CA PHE A 61 7.73 -21.30 9.92
C PHE A 61 6.94 -22.08 8.85
N TRP A 62 7.05 -23.42 8.89
CA TRP A 62 6.39 -24.32 7.95
C TRP A 62 4.95 -24.68 8.33
N SER A 63 4.53 -24.40 9.57
CA SER A 63 3.19 -24.72 10.09
C SER A 63 2.28 -23.50 10.24
N THR A 64 2.83 -22.28 10.11
CA THR A 64 2.08 -21.03 10.27
C THR A 64 1.27 -20.69 9.02
N ASN A 65 0.20 -19.90 9.21
CA ASN A 65 -0.54 -19.33 8.11
C ASN A 65 0.37 -18.44 7.24
N ALA A 66 0.64 -18.89 6.01
CA ALA A 66 1.58 -18.24 5.10
C ALA A 66 1.00 -16.99 4.40
N ILE A 67 -0.30 -16.67 4.58
CA ILE A 67 -0.90 -15.49 3.94
C ILE A 67 -0.19 -14.21 4.39
N ASN A 68 0.24 -13.40 3.43
CA ASN A 68 0.97 -12.13 3.63
C ASN A 68 2.28 -12.29 4.46
N LEU A 69 2.86 -13.48 4.48
CA LEU A 69 4.07 -13.79 5.23
C LEU A 69 5.22 -12.80 4.97
N PRO A 70 5.53 -12.39 3.71
CA PRO A 70 6.59 -11.43 3.45
C PRO A 70 6.40 -10.10 4.20
N TYR A 71 5.16 -9.60 4.28
CA TYR A 71 4.85 -8.38 5.03
C TYR A 71 5.05 -8.57 6.54
N TYR A 72 4.51 -9.65 7.10
CA TYR A 72 4.59 -9.91 8.53
C TYR A 72 6.02 -10.15 9.01
N LEU A 73 6.89 -10.72 8.17
CA LEU A 73 8.32 -10.83 8.47
C LEU A 73 9.01 -9.46 8.53
N LEU A 74 8.71 -8.57 7.58
CA LEU A 74 9.23 -7.19 7.61
C LEU A 74 8.71 -6.42 8.82
N GLN A 75 7.42 -6.58 9.17
CA GLN A 75 6.83 -5.94 10.34
C GLN A 75 7.44 -6.49 11.64
N LYS A 76 7.63 -7.80 11.74
CA LYS A 76 8.33 -8.42 12.87
C LYS A 76 9.77 -7.89 13.02
N LEU A 77 10.50 -7.76 11.91
CA LEU A 77 11.85 -7.19 11.91
C LEU A 77 11.84 -5.75 12.45
N SER A 78 10.89 -4.93 11.99
CA SER A 78 10.71 -3.57 12.49
C SER A 78 10.43 -3.53 13.99
N LEU A 79 9.56 -4.43 14.51
CA LEU A 79 9.24 -4.53 15.92
C LEU A 79 10.43 -4.99 16.77
N VAL A 80 11.26 -5.91 16.25
CA VAL A 80 12.47 -6.38 16.94
C VAL A 80 13.52 -5.27 17.07
N ILE A 81 13.70 -4.45 16.00
CA ILE A 81 14.73 -3.40 15.98
C ILE A 81 14.29 -2.18 16.77
N PHE A 82 13.05 -1.71 16.58
CA PHE A 82 12.57 -0.42 17.11
C PHE A 82 11.59 -0.56 18.30
N GLY A 83 11.26 -1.77 18.72
CA GLY A 83 10.20 -2.00 19.71
C GLY A 83 8.81 -1.71 19.13
N VAL A 84 7.79 -1.73 20.02
CA VAL A 84 6.40 -1.44 19.62
C VAL A 84 6.13 0.06 19.74
N SER A 85 5.91 0.71 18.62
CA SER A 85 5.54 2.12 18.51
C SER A 85 4.68 2.34 17.26
N VAL A 86 3.95 3.45 17.19
CA VAL A 86 3.16 3.80 15.99
C VAL A 86 4.03 3.79 14.74
N LEU A 87 5.26 4.31 14.83
CA LEU A 87 6.19 4.34 13.71
C LEU A 87 6.65 2.94 13.32
N SER A 88 7.10 2.11 14.27
CA SER A 88 7.63 0.77 13.96
C SER A 88 6.57 -0.15 13.35
N ILE A 89 5.31 0.04 13.70
CA ILE A 89 4.16 -0.70 13.15
C ILE A 89 3.92 -0.33 11.68
N LYS A 90 3.99 0.96 11.37
CA LYS A 90 3.71 1.51 10.04
C LYS A 90 4.92 1.50 9.10
N LEU A 91 6.13 1.40 9.64
CA LEU A 91 7.40 1.50 8.89
C LEU A 91 7.50 0.55 7.69
N PRO A 92 7.12 -0.73 7.77
CA PRO A 92 7.17 -1.62 6.61
C PRO A 92 6.29 -1.12 5.45
N SER A 93 5.08 -0.65 5.76
CA SER A 93 4.18 -0.08 4.73
C SER A 93 4.76 1.18 4.11
N ILE A 94 5.35 2.07 4.89
CA ILE A 94 5.99 3.30 4.42
C ILE A 94 7.14 2.97 3.46
N ILE A 95 8.00 2.01 3.82
CA ILE A 95 9.13 1.59 2.96
C ILE A 95 8.62 0.96 1.67
N LEU A 96 7.68 0.03 1.76
CA LEU A 96 7.13 -0.65 0.58
C LEU A 96 6.37 0.32 -0.32
N ALA A 97 5.62 1.28 0.23
CA ALA A 97 4.95 2.32 -0.54
C ALA A 97 5.95 3.25 -1.24
N PHE A 98 7.02 3.63 -0.56
CA PHE A 98 8.09 4.42 -1.16
C PHE A 98 8.75 3.69 -2.34
N LEU A 99 9.08 2.41 -2.16
CA LEU A 99 9.60 1.57 -3.25
C LEU A 99 8.57 1.42 -4.38
N SER A 100 7.28 1.30 -4.05
CA SER A 100 6.20 1.24 -5.05
C SER A 100 6.06 2.56 -5.82
N ALA A 101 6.22 3.70 -5.16
CA ALA A 101 6.22 5.01 -5.81
C ALA A 101 7.36 5.13 -6.83
N ILE A 102 8.58 4.72 -6.44
CA ILE A 102 9.73 4.68 -7.37
C ILE A 102 9.45 3.72 -8.53
N GLY A 103 9.01 2.51 -8.22
CA GLY A 103 8.68 1.50 -9.24
C GLY A 103 7.60 1.98 -10.21
N MET A 104 6.58 2.69 -9.72
CA MET A 104 5.50 3.26 -10.52
C MET A 104 6.00 4.34 -11.48
N VAL A 105 6.87 5.25 -11.02
CA VAL A 105 7.51 6.25 -11.90
C VAL A 105 8.31 5.55 -13.01
N LEU A 106 9.10 4.54 -12.64
CA LEU A 106 9.92 3.78 -13.60
C LEU A 106 9.05 3.00 -14.59
N LEU A 107 8.00 2.33 -14.13
CA LEU A 107 7.06 1.59 -14.98
C LEU A 107 6.37 2.51 -15.98
N LEU A 108 5.82 3.63 -15.50
CA LEU A 108 5.15 4.58 -16.36
C LEU A 108 6.10 5.23 -17.37
N ARG A 109 7.38 5.45 -17.02
CA ARG A 109 8.41 5.92 -17.96
C ARG A 109 8.74 4.92 -19.05
N GLN A 110 8.60 3.62 -18.81
CA GLN A 110 8.73 2.60 -19.85
C GLN A 110 7.55 2.60 -20.83
N TRP A 111 6.36 2.94 -20.32
CA TRP A 111 5.12 2.82 -21.08
C TRP A 111 4.65 4.11 -21.74
N PHE A 112 5.05 5.27 -21.20
CA PHE A 112 4.63 6.59 -21.63
C PHE A 112 5.83 7.54 -21.82
N ARG A 113 5.57 8.70 -22.45
CA ARG A 113 6.57 9.78 -22.53
C ARG A 113 6.95 10.25 -21.12
N PRO A 114 8.21 10.64 -20.85
CA PRO A 114 8.66 11.00 -19.51
C PRO A 114 7.81 12.06 -18.80
N SER A 115 7.31 13.08 -19.52
CA SER A 115 6.43 14.09 -18.96
C SER A 115 5.11 13.52 -18.45
N ILE A 116 4.47 12.65 -19.24
CA ILE A 116 3.22 11.99 -18.86
C ILE A 116 3.44 11.05 -17.66
N ALA A 117 4.53 10.29 -17.68
CA ALA A 117 4.88 9.39 -16.59
C ALA A 117 5.02 10.12 -15.26
N VAL A 118 5.72 11.26 -15.25
CA VAL A 118 5.88 12.09 -14.04
C VAL A 118 4.54 12.66 -13.56
N LEU A 119 3.73 13.23 -14.47
CA LEU A 119 2.43 13.80 -14.10
C LEU A 119 1.47 12.73 -13.57
N ALA A 120 1.35 11.58 -14.25
CA ALA A 120 0.49 10.50 -13.81
C ALA A 120 0.95 9.89 -12.48
N SER A 121 2.27 9.72 -12.28
CA SER A 121 2.83 9.26 -11.00
C SER A 121 2.55 10.25 -9.87
N LEU A 122 2.70 11.55 -10.14
CA LEU A 122 2.45 12.59 -9.15
C LEU A 122 0.99 12.58 -8.68
N ILE A 123 0.04 12.52 -9.61
CA ILE A 123 -1.38 12.37 -9.27
C ILE A 123 -1.59 11.10 -8.44
N ALA A 124 -1.08 9.95 -8.90
CA ALA A 124 -1.28 8.67 -8.25
C ALA A 124 -0.73 8.65 -6.81
N ILE A 125 0.50 9.13 -6.59
CA ILE A 125 1.16 9.13 -5.28
C ILE A 125 0.47 10.09 -4.29
N THR A 126 -0.16 11.14 -4.78
CA THR A 126 -0.86 12.12 -3.93
C THR A 126 -2.34 11.81 -3.73
N THR A 127 -2.89 10.75 -4.33
CA THR A 127 -4.26 10.31 -4.04
C THR A 127 -4.43 9.94 -2.57
N GLY A 128 -5.60 10.25 -2.01
CA GLY A 128 -5.92 9.88 -0.63
C GLY A 128 -5.76 8.38 -0.37
N GLN A 129 -6.10 7.55 -1.35
CA GLN A 129 -5.97 6.09 -1.25
C GLN A 129 -4.51 5.63 -1.20
N PHE A 130 -3.62 6.17 -2.04
CA PHE A 130 -2.20 5.82 -1.97
C PHE A 130 -1.59 6.23 -0.63
N LEU A 131 -1.87 7.44 -0.18
CA LEU A 131 -1.36 7.96 1.10
C LEU A 131 -1.86 7.13 2.28
N PHE A 132 -3.12 6.66 2.23
CA PHE A 132 -3.65 5.76 3.24
C PHE A 132 -2.96 4.40 3.24
N ILE A 133 -2.88 3.72 2.08
CA ILE A 133 -2.18 2.43 1.95
C ILE A 133 -0.73 2.55 2.41
N ALA A 134 -0.06 3.66 2.08
CA ALA A 134 1.34 3.89 2.43
C ALA A 134 1.59 3.97 3.93
N GLN A 135 0.65 4.55 4.69
CA GLN A 135 0.81 4.77 6.13
C GLN A 135 0.10 3.71 6.99
N ASN A 136 -0.78 2.88 6.42
CA ASN A 136 -1.50 1.85 7.16
C ASN A 136 -0.58 0.65 7.43
N GLY A 137 -0.42 0.25 8.70
CA GLY A 137 0.46 -0.84 9.14
C GLY A 137 -0.11 -2.24 8.82
N THR A 138 -0.70 -2.41 7.63
CA THR A 138 -1.33 -3.64 7.15
C THR A 138 -0.67 -4.12 5.85
N PRO A 139 -0.87 -5.40 5.46
CA PRO A 139 -0.29 -5.95 4.24
C PRO A 139 -0.89 -5.37 2.93
N ASP A 140 -1.85 -4.45 2.98
CA ASP A 140 -2.53 -3.91 1.81
C ASP A 140 -1.57 -3.24 0.81
N VAL A 141 -0.46 -2.71 1.30
CA VAL A 141 0.61 -2.13 0.47
C VAL A 141 1.22 -3.15 -0.50
N LEU A 142 1.15 -4.45 -0.18
CA LEU A 142 1.68 -5.50 -1.05
C LEU A 142 0.94 -5.60 -2.38
N TYR A 143 -0.36 -5.29 -2.43
CA TYR A 143 -1.12 -5.28 -3.70
C TYR A 143 -0.52 -4.32 -4.72
N LEU A 144 -0.10 -3.15 -4.23
CA LEU A 144 0.56 -2.16 -5.05
C LEU A 144 2.01 -2.55 -5.37
N PHE A 145 2.74 -3.01 -4.37
CA PHE A 145 4.16 -3.35 -4.49
C PHE A 145 4.38 -4.46 -5.52
N TRP A 146 3.69 -5.59 -5.40
CA TRP A 146 3.87 -6.72 -6.32
C TRP A 146 3.48 -6.35 -7.76
N SER A 147 2.32 -5.74 -7.94
CA SER A 147 1.83 -5.39 -9.27
C SER A 147 2.78 -4.43 -10.01
N VAL A 148 3.30 -3.42 -9.32
CA VAL A 148 4.25 -2.45 -9.88
C VAL A 148 5.56 -3.13 -10.28
N TRP A 149 6.18 -3.89 -9.37
CA TRP A 149 7.50 -4.45 -9.59
C TRP A 149 7.49 -5.62 -10.58
N ILE A 150 6.48 -6.48 -10.56
CA ILE A 150 6.32 -7.56 -11.54
C ILE A 150 6.22 -6.99 -12.96
N LEU A 151 5.36 -6.00 -13.18
CA LEU A 151 5.20 -5.37 -14.49
C LEU A 151 6.44 -4.56 -14.92
N LEU A 152 7.08 -3.86 -13.99
CA LEU A 152 8.32 -3.14 -14.28
C LEU A 152 9.41 -4.09 -14.72
N ILE A 153 9.69 -5.14 -13.95
CA ILE A 153 10.74 -6.10 -14.25
C ILE A 153 10.41 -6.82 -15.58
N ALA A 154 9.16 -7.25 -15.78
CA ALA A 154 8.74 -7.85 -17.03
C ALA A 154 8.99 -6.93 -18.25
N SER A 155 8.77 -5.62 -18.09
CA SER A 155 9.01 -4.63 -19.15
C SER A 155 10.51 -4.35 -19.41
N LEU A 156 11.37 -4.60 -18.43
CA LEU A 156 12.83 -4.39 -18.54
C LEU A 156 13.56 -5.58 -19.15
N ILE A 157 13.04 -6.80 -19.09
CA ILE A 157 13.66 -8.00 -19.64
C ILE A 157 14.04 -7.84 -21.13
N PRO A 158 13.16 -7.35 -22.03
CA PRO A 158 13.50 -7.19 -23.44
C PRO A 158 14.43 -6.01 -23.73
N VAL A 159 14.56 -5.04 -22.81
CA VAL A 159 15.32 -3.80 -23.01
C VAL A 159 16.77 -3.96 -22.51
N GLN A 160 16.97 -4.67 -21.43
CA GLN A 160 18.25 -4.79 -20.73
C GLN A 160 19.00 -6.05 -21.15
N THR A 161 19.97 -5.91 -22.04
CA THR A 161 20.77 -7.05 -22.53
C THR A 161 21.84 -7.51 -21.54
N LYS A 162 22.52 -6.59 -20.83
CA LYS A 162 23.64 -6.94 -19.92
C LYS A 162 23.16 -7.59 -18.61
N LEU A 163 22.00 -7.21 -18.09
CA LEU A 163 21.46 -7.68 -16.82
C LEU A 163 20.22 -8.57 -17.01
N ARG A 164 20.02 -9.09 -18.21
CA ARG A 164 18.83 -9.87 -18.58
C ARG A 164 18.57 -11.02 -17.60
N ASN A 165 19.59 -11.82 -17.32
CA ASN A 165 19.46 -12.98 -16.43
C ASN A 165 19.08 -12.58 -15.01
N LEU A 166 19.60 -11.44 -14.52
CA LEU A 166 19.22 -10.90 -13.21
C LEU A 166 17.74 -10.47 -13.20
N PHE A 167 17.27 -9.78 -14.26
CA PHE A 167 15.85 -9.39 -14.35
C PHE A 167 14.93 -10.60 -14.49
N ILE A 168 15.33 -11.65 -15.19
CA ILE A 168 14.57 -12.89 -15.28
C ILE A 168 14.46 -13.56 -13.90
N ALA A 169 15.58 -13.73 -13.20
CA ALA A 169 15.59 -14.29 -11.85
C ALA A 169 14.76 -13.46 -10.88
N ALA A 170 14.88 -12.12 -10.93
CA ALA A 170 14.09 -11.20 -10.14
C ALA A 170 12.59 -11.29 -10.45
N PHE A 171 12.21 -11.44 -11.73
CA PHE A 171 10.82 -11.64 -12.13
C PHE A 171 10.22 -12.90 -11.49
N PHE A 172 10.91 -14.03 -11.59
CA PHE A 172 10.44 -15.28 -11.01
C PHE A 172 10.37 -15.20 -9.46
N ALA A 173 11.35 -14.58 -8.83
CA ALA A 173 11.36 -14.39 -7.39
C ALA A 173 10.20 -13.48 -6.93
N MET A 174 9.98 -12.34 -7.59
CA MET A 174 8.89 -11.42 -7.27
C MET A 174 7.52 -12.05 -7.55
N ALA A 175 7.37 -12.79 -8.65
CA ALA A 175 6.16 -13.53 -8.96
C ALA A 175 5.86 -14.58 -7.88
N ALA A 176 6.87 -15.34 -7.44
CA ALA A 176 6.72 -16.33 -6.39
C ALA A 176 6.33 -15.71 -5.04
N LEU A 177 7.01 -14.63 -4.62
CA LEU A 177 6.69 -13.91 -3.39
C LEU A 177 5.30 -13.27 -3.42
N SER A 178 4.83 -12.83 -4.57
CA SER A 178 3.50 -12.24 -4.71
C SER A 178 2.37 -13.21 -4.43
N LEU A 179 2.58 -14.51 -4.65
CA LEU A 179 1.57 -15.55 -4.40
C LEU A 179 1.20 -15.72 -2.92
N TYR A 180 2.00 -15.20 -2.00
CA TYR A 180 1.65 -15.11 -0.58
C TYR A 180 0.56 -14.07 -0.28
N THR A 181 0.29 -13.16 -1.22
CA THR A 181 -0.71 -12.11 -1.06
C THR A 181 -1.99 -12.48 -1.80
N PRO A 182 -3.16 -12.46 -1.15
CA PRO A 182 -4.43 -12.76 -1.80
C PRO A 182 -4.61 -11.99 -3.10
N LEU A 183 -5.23 -12.60 -4.10
CA LEU A 183 -5.51 -12.03 -5.41
C LEU A 183 -4.30 -11.64 -6.28
N SER A 184 -3.07 -11.64 -5.76
CA SER A 184 -1.88 -11.28 -6.56
C SER A 184 -1.61 -12.27 -7.69
N ILE A 185 -2.10 -13.50 -7.59
CA ILE A 185 -2.04 -14.49 -8.66
C ILE A 185 -2.66 -13.98 -9.97
N TYR A 186 -3.69 -13.11 -9.91
CA TYR A 186 -4.36 -12.59 -11.10
C TYR A 186 -3.44 -11.74 -11.98
N VAL A 187 -2.44 -11.06 -11.42
CA VAL A 187 -1.42 -10.34 -12.19
C VAL A 187 -0.60 -11.33 -13.02
N ILE A 188 -0.22 -12.46 -12.42
CA ILE A 188 0.57 -13.51 -13.09
C ILE A 188 -0.28 -14.19 -14.18
N LEU A 189 -1.54 -14.52 -13.88
CA LEU A 189 -2.48 -15.11 -14.84
C LEU A 189 -2.72 -14.19 -16.04
N VAL A 190 -2.85 -12.88 -15.80
CA VAL A 190 -3.00 -11.89 -16.88
C VAL A 190 -1.75 -11.80 -17.74
N ILE A 191 -0.56 -11.80 -17.16
CA ILE A 191 0.70 -11.82 -17.91
C ILE A 191 0.79 -13.11 -18.73
N ALA A 192 0.52 -14.27 -18.14
CA ALA A 192 0.52 -15.56 -18.84
C ALA A 192 -0.51 -15.58 -19.99
N GLY A 193 -1.74 -15.12 -19.74
CA GLY A 193 -2.77 -14.98 -20.75
C GLY A 193 -2.38 -14.03 -21.88
N ALA A 194 -1.76 -12.89 -21.55
CA ALA A 194 -1.27 -11.94 -22.53
C ALA A 194 -0.13 -12.55 -23.40
N ILE A 195 0.76 -13.34 -22.80
CA ILE A 195 1.82 -14.07 -23.54
C ILE A 195 1.22 -15.07 -24.52
N ILE A 196 0.19 -15.82 -24.10
CA ILE A 196 -0.48 -16.82 -24.95
C ILE A 196 -1.20 -16.15 -26.10
N LEU A 197 -1.89 -15.05 -25.86
CA LEU A 197 -2.79 -14.42 -26.82
C LEU A 197 -2.10 -13.39 -27.72
N HIS A 198 -1.06 -12.68 -27.25
CA HIS A 198 -0.41 -11.60 -27.99
C HIS A 198 0.85 -12.09 -28.71
N PRO A 199 0.92 -12.00 -30.07
CA PRO A 199 2.03 -12.58 -30.85
C PRO A 199 3.42 -12.05 -30.46
N HIS A 200 3.55 -10.75 -30.21
CA HIS A 200 4.81 -10.13 -29.83
C HIS A 200 5.34 -10.65 -28.48
N LEU A 201 4.46 -10.77 -27.47
CA LEU A 201 4.84 -11.30 -26.15
C LEU A 201 5.25 -12.77 -26.25
N ARG A 202 4.54 -13.56 -27.06
CA ARG A 202 4.90 -14.95 -27.36
C ARG A 202 6.29 -15.05 -28.00
N TYR A 203 6.62 -14.14 -28.92
CA TYR A 203 7.94 -14.10 -29.54
C TYR A 203 9.03 -13.83 -28.51
N LEU A 204 8.83 -12.86 -27.60
CA LEU A 204 9.80 -12.54 -26.55
C LEU A 204 10.06 -13.73 -25.61
N ILE A 205 9.03 -14.48 -25.24
CA ILE A 205 9.20 -15.66 -24.38
C ILE A 205 9.96 -16.77 -25.10
N LYS A 206 9.75 -16.98 -26.41
CA LYS A 206 10.49 -17.97 -27.18
C LYS A 206 12.00 -17.69 -27.29
N GLN A 207 12.42 -16.47 -26.99
CA GLN A 207 13.84 -16.09 -26.91
C GLN A 207 14.50 -16.42 -25.56
N LEU A 208 13.75 -16.89 -24.57
CA LEU A 208 14.32 -17.35 -23.31
C LEU A 208 15.03 -18.68 -23.51
N SER A 209 16.22 -18.80 -22.96
CA SER A 209 16.94 -20.06 -22.96
C SER A 209 16.31 -21.08 -22.02
N LEU A 210 16.47 -22.36 -22.32
CA LEU A 210 15.95 -23.42 -21.43
C LEU A 210 16.57 -23.33 -20.02
N MET A 211 17.85 -22.92 -19.94
CA MET A 211 18.54 -22.71 -18.66
C MET A 211 17.91 -21.60 -17.81
N GLU A 212 17.53 -20.47 -18.44
CA GLU A 212 16.83 -19.37 -17.75
C GLU A 212 15.48 -19.82 -17.17
N LEU A 213 14.75 -20.66 -17.90
CA LEU A 213 13.47 -21.22 -17.47
C LEU A 213 13.66 -22.23 -16.31
N ILE A 214 14.68 -23.10 -16.37
CA ILE A 214 14.98 -24.05 -15.30
C ILE A 214 15.36 -23.30 -14.03
N ILE A 215 16.28 -22.33 -14.10
CA ILE A 215 16.68 -21.53 -12.93
C ILE A 215 15.48 -20.79 -12.36
N GLY A 216 14.66 -20.17 -13.21
CA GLY A 216 13.43 -19.50 -12.78
C GLY A 216 12.46 -20.45 -12.07
N SER A 217 12.26 -21.65 -12.60
CA SER A 217 11.38 -22.66 -11.99
C SER A 217 11.89 -23.13 -10.64
N VAL A 218 13.20 -23.33 -10.48
CA VAL A 218 13.82 -23.69 -9.20
C VAL A 218 13.62 -22.57 -8.18
N ILE A 219 13.84 -21.30 -8.55
CA ILE A 219 13.60 -20.15 -7.69
C ILE A 219 12.13 -20.14 -7.21
N VAL A 220 11.19 -20.32 -8.12
CA VAL A 220 9.76 -20.36 -7.79
C VAL A 220 9.46 -21.49 -6.81
N LEU A 221 9.92 -22.72 -7.08
CA LEU A 221 9.67 -23.87 -6.22
C LEU A 221 10.23 -23.68 -4.80
N VAL A 222 11.44 -23.15 -4.68
CA VAL A 222 12.06 -22.88 -3.37
C VAL A 222 11.27 -21.84 -2.59
N ILE A 223 10.89 -20.72 -3.25
CA ILE A 223 10.16 -19.63 -2.57
C ILE A 223 8.73 -20.05 -2.22
N ILE A 224 8.04 -20.82 -3.06
CA ILE A 224 6.63 -21.20 -2.84
C ILE A 224 6.52 -22.41 -1.88
N SER A 225 7.60 -23.16 -1.62
CA SER A 225 7.51 -24.38 -0.80
C SER A 225 6.82 -24.20 0.55
N PRO A 226 7.02 -23.11 1.35
CA PRO A 226 6.28 -22.91 2.59
C PRO A 226 4.78 -22.67 2.36
N LEU A 227 4.44 -21.96 1.27
CA LEU A 227 3.05 -21.70 0.91
C LEU A 227 2.33 -22.99 0.52
N ILE A 228 2.96 -23.85 -0.29
CA ILE A 228 2.39 -25.15 -0.69
C ILE A 228 2.11 -25.98 0.55
N LEU A 229 3.05 -26.11 1.47
CA LEU A 229 2.87 -26.86 2.71
C LEU A 229 1.74 -26.31 3.57
N SER A 230 1.64 -24.98 3.70
CA SER A 230 0.53 -24.34 4.42
C SER A 230 -0.83 -24.62 3.77
N VAL A 231 -0.91 -24.60 2.44
CA VAL A 231 -2.17 -24.88 1.70
C VAL A 231 -2.53 -26.37 1.76
N VAL A 232 -1.56 -27.28 1.70
CA VAL A 232 -1.80 -28.72 1.85
C VAL A 232 -2.35 -29.04 3.25
N ASN A 233 -1.79 -28.42 4.29
CA ASN A 233 -2.26 -28.57 5.66
C ASN A 233 -3.62 -27.89 5.91
N ASN A 234 -3.92 -26.82 5.20
CA ASN A 234 -5.18 -26.09 5.31
C ASN A 234 -5.66 -25.58 3.94
N PRO A 235 -6.46 -26.38 3.21
CA PRO A 235 -6.93 -26.01 1.86
C PRO A 235 -7.76 -24.72 1.79
N SER A 236 -8.39 -24.29 2.90
CA SER A 236 -9.13 -23.03 2.95
C SER A 236 -8.24 -21.80 2.71
N LEU A 237 -6.93 -21.91 3.02
CA LEU A 237 -5.96 -20.85 2.72
C LEU A 237 -5.81 -20.66 1.19
N GLY A 238 -5.79 -21.74 0.43
CA GLY A 238 -5.74 -21.69 -1.04
C GLY A 238 -6.95 -20.96 -1.61
N LEU A 239 -8.14 -21.24 -1.11
CA LEU A 239 -9.37 -20.54 -1.52
C LEU A 239 -9.31 -19.05 -1.21
N SER A 240 -8.82 -18.68 -0.02
CA SER A 240 -8.66 -17.27 0.37
C SER A 240 -7.62 -16.54 -0.46
N LEU A 241 -6.52 -17.19 -0.88
CA LEU A 241 -5.53 -16.63 -1.79
C LEU A 241 -6.10 -16.35 -3.19
N LEU A 242 -7.03 -17.20 -3.64
CA LEU A 242 -7.77 -17.01 -4.89
C LEU A 242 -8.93 -16.00 -4.76
N GLY A 243 -9.25 -15.57 -3.54
CA GLY A 243 -10.40 -14.71 -3.27
C GLY A 243 -11.75 -15.44 -3.42
N ILE A 244 -11.75 -16.75 -3.28
CA ILE A 244 -12.98 -17.55 -3.31
C ILE A 244 -13.54 -17.59 -1.89
N PRO A 245 -14.75 -17.03 -1.64
CA PRO A 245 -15.32 -16.98 -0.31
C PRO A 245 -15.85 -18.35 0.11
N VAL A 246 -15.77 -18.67 1.39
CA VAL A 246 -16.35 -19.89 1.97
C VAL A 246 -17.88 -19.86 1.88
N LYS A 247 -18.48 -18.68 2.04
CA LYS A 247 -19.91 -18.44 1.83
C LYS A 247 -20.08 -17.37 0.77
N TRP A 248 -20.92 -17.64 -0.23
CA TRP A 248 -21.18 -16.69 -1.30
C TRP A 248 -21.83 -15.42 -0.73
N PRO A 249 -21.24 -14.24 -1.01
CA PRO A 249 -21.76 -12.97 -0.54
C PRO A 249 -23.02 -12.57 -1.33
N ASN A 250 -23.77 -11.63 -0.79
CA ASN A 250 -24.84 -10.98 -1.54
C ASN A 250 -24.25 -10.07 -2.62
N ILE A 251 -24.35 -10.48 -3.88
CA ILE A 251 -23.78 -9.75 -5.02
C ILE A 251 -24.38 -8.33 -5.14
N GLY A 252 -25.68 -8.17 -4.83
CA GLY A 252 -26.32 -6.85 -4.88
C GLY A 252 -25.74 -5.87 -3.87
N SER A 253 -25.51 -6.30 -2.62
CA SER A 253 -24.88 -5.45 -1.60
C SER A 253 -23.43 -5.13 -1.94
N ASN A 254 -22.69 -6.09 -2.51
CA ASN A 254 -21.32 -5.88 -2.94
C ASN A 254 -21.23 -4.88 -4.10
N LEU A 255 -22.12 -4.98 -5.09
CA LEU A 255 -22.20 -4.01 -6.20
C LEU A 255 -22.52 -2.60 -5.69
N ALA A 256 -23.44 -2.46 -4.73
CA ALA A 256 -23.73 -1.18 -4.09
C ALA A 256 -22.51 -0.62 -3.36
N SER A 257 -21.80 -1.46 -2.60
CA SER A 257 -20.55 -1.08 -1.92
C SER A 257 -19.48 -0.62 -2.92
N ILE A 258 -19.24 -1.38 -3.98
CA ILE A 258 -18.27 -1.02 -5.03
C ILE A 258 -18.69 0.28 -5.73
N SER A 259 -19.97 0.42 -6.07
CA SER A 259 -20.47 1.66 -6.66
C SER A 259 -20.19 2.86 -5.75
N THR A 260 -20.41 2.73 -4.45
CA THR A 260 -20.09 3.79 -3.48
C THR A 260 -18.58 4.05 -3.42
N GLN A 261 -17.75 3.01 -3.45
CA GLN A 261 -16.29 3.16 -3.40
C GLN A 261 -15.71 3.87 -4.63
N TYR A 262 -16.25 3.68 -5.83
CA TYR A 262 -15.71 4.29 -7.05
C TYR A 262 -16.45 5.56 -7.47
N PHE A 263 -17.74 5.67 -7.19
CA PHE A 263 -18.60 6.75 -7.68
C PHE A 263 -19.30 7.55 -6.57
N GLY A 264 -19.03 7.24 -5.31
CA GLY A 264 -19.64 7.92 -4.15
C GLY A 264 -19.05 9.30 -3.89
N PHE A 265 -19.11 10.22 -4.87
CA PHE A 265 -18.55 11.57 -4.75
C PHE A 265 -19.20 12.43 -3.65
N MET A 266 -20.37 12.07 -3.18
CA MET A 266 -21.12 12.73 -2.11
C MET A 266 -21.39 11.81 -0.90
N GLY A 267 -20.79 10.63 -0.86
CA GLY A 267 -21.13 9.59 0.11
C GLY A 267 -20.27 9.57 1.36
N SER A 268 -20.68 8.76 2.30
CA SER A 268 -19.95 8.45 3.52
C SER A 268 -18.72 7.61 3.21
N SER A 269 -17.63 7.90 3.89
CA SER A 269 -16.42 7.09 3.81
C SER A 269 -16.64 5.73 4.45
N VAL A 270 -16.15 4.67 3.81
CA VAL A 270 -16.03 3.34 4.41
C VAL A 270 -14.80 3.33 5.33
N VAL A 271 -14.84 2.55 6.39
CA VAL A 271 -13.83 2.49 7.47
C VAL A 271 -12.37 2.44 6.98
N THR A 272 -12.12 1.77 5.87
CA THR A 272 -10.77 1.52 5.33
C THR A 272 -10.47 2.28 4.04
N ILE A 273 -11.46 2.93 3.44
CA ILE A 273 -11.32 3.58 2.14
C ILE A 273 -12.02 4.93 2.18
N ILE A 274 -11.30 5.99 1.84
CA ILE A 274 -11.91 7.30 1.59
C ILE A 274 -12.60 7.26 0.23
N THR A 275 -13.92 7.30 0.23
CA THR A 275 -14.71 7.30 -0.99
C THR A 275 -14.79 8.69 -1.63
N PRO A 276 -14.79 8.75 -2.95
CA PRO A 276 -14.52 7.70 -3.94
C PRO A 276 -13.03 7.38 -4.00
N PHE A 277 -12.68 6.22 -4.56
CA PHE A 277 -11.31 5.73 -4.70
C PHE A 277 -10.40 6.71 -5.46
N PHE A 278 -10.90 7.30 -6.52
CA PHE A 278 -10.30 8.42 -7.24
C PHE A 278 -11.25 9.63 -7.25
N GLU A 279 -10.69 10.81 -7.30
CA GLU A 279 -11.43 12.06 -7.44
C GLU A 279 -12.09 12.17 -8.82
N LEU A 280 -13.12 13.02 -8.93
CA LEU A 280 -13.89 13.17 -10.15
C LEU A 280 -13.00 13.44 -11.38
N GLY A 281 -12.03 14.36 -11.27
CA GLY A 281 -11.12 14.67 -12.37
C GLY A 281 -10.23 13.50 -12.77
N SER A 282 -9.71 12.75 -11.79
CA SER A 282 -8.95 11.52 -12.03
C SER A 282 -9.84 10.44 -12.66
N SER A 283 -11.08 10.30 -12.21
CA SER A 283 -12.05 9.34 -12.76
C SER A 283 -12.39 9.66 -14.23
N ILE A 284 -12.55 10.94 -14.59
CA ILE A 284 -12.73 11.36 -15.97
C ILE A 284 -11.50 10.98 -16.81
N LEU A 285 -10.28 11.24 -16.31
CA LEU A 285 -9.05 10.85 -17.01
C LEU A 285 -8.95 9.33 -17.20
N ILE A 286 -9.38 8.54 -16.21
CA ILE A 286 -9.42 7.07 -16.28
C ILE A 286 -10.38 6.61 -17.39
N VAL A 287 -11.57 7.20 -17.47
CA VAL A 287 -12.56 6.87 -18.51
C VAL A 287 -12.04 7.21 -19.90
N ILE A 288 -11.45 8.41 -20.07
CA ILE A 288 -10.78 8.81 -21.32
C ILE A 288 -9.65 7.84 -21.66
N GLY A 289 -8.87 7.44 -20.65
CA GLY A 289 -7.79 6.48 -20.81
C GLY A 289 -8.27 5.10 -21.25
N ALA A 290 -9.37 4.61 -20.66
CA ALA A 290 -10.00 3.37 -21.08
C ALA A 290 -10.41 3.41 -22.56
N TYR A 291 -11.00 4.52 -23.03
CA TYR A 291 -11.30 4.72 -24.44
C TYR A 291 -10.05 4.60 -25.32
N PHE A 292 -8.93 5.28 -24.98
CA PHE A 292 -7.70 5.21 -25.77
C PHE A 292 -7.04 3.83 -25.72
N VAL A 293 -7.10 3.13 -24.60
CA VAL A 293 -6.57 1.78 -24.45
C VAL A 293 -7.35 0.79 -25.33
N ILE A 294 -8.68 0.87 -25.33
CA ILE A 294 -9.55 0.02 -26.17
C ILE A 294 -9.34 0.34 -27.64
N LYS A 295 -9.26 1.62 -28.02
CA LYS A 295 -9.02 2.05 -29.40
C LYS A 295 -7.67 1.52 -29.93
N ASN A 296 -6.63 1.48 -29.09
CA ASN A 296 -5.28 1.05 -29.46
C ASN A 296 -4.95 -0.34 -28.88
N ARG A 297 -5.91 -1.25 -28.86
CA ARG A 297 -5.80 -2.59 -28.24
C ARG A 297 -4.70 -3.50 -28.82
N SER A 298 -4.16 -3.18 -29.98
CA SER A 298 -3.11 -3.97 -30.64
C SER A 298 -1.73 -3.89 -29.95
N THR A 299 -1.51 -2.93 -29.05
CA THR A 299 -0.23 -2.83 -28.32
C THR A 299 -0.20 -3.77 -27.12
N ALA A 300 0.95 -4.44 -26.89
CA ALA A 300 1.12 -5.41 -25.80
C ALA A 300 0.73 -4.84 -24.42
N LYS A 301 1.13 -3.60 -24.12
CA LYS A 301 0.77 -2.93 -22.86
C LYS A 301 -0.74 -2.74 -22.69
N ASN A 302 -1.44 -2.28 -23.73
CA ASN A 302 -2.88 -2.06 -23.68
C ASN A 302 -3.63 -3.38 -23.55
N TYR A 303 -3.12 -4.41 -24.23
CA TYR A 303 -3.68 -5.76 -24.14
C TYR A 303 -3.61 -6.32 -22.71
N VAL A 304 -2.46 -6.17 -22.05
CA VAL A 304 -2.27 -6.56 -20.64
C VAL A 304 -3.26 -5.78 -19.74
N VAL A 305 -3.40 -4.47 -19.91
CA VAL A 305 -4.31 -3.63 -19.09
C VAL A 305 -5.77 -4.05 -19.28
N ILE A 306 -6.20 -4.30 -20.53
CA ILE A 306 -7.56 -4.76 -20.83
C ILE A 306 -7.84 -6.11 -20.14
N LEU A 307 -6.95 -7.10 -20.35
CA LEU A 307 -7.11 -8.41 -19.72
C LEU A 307 -7.14 -8.30 -18.19
N TRP A 308 -6.27 -7.46 -17.63
CA TRP A 308 -6.19 -7.28 -16.19
C TRP A 308 -7.47 -6.68 -15.63
N THR A 309 -7.95 -5.60 -16.23
CA THR A 309 -9.20 -4.95 -15.80
C THR A 309 -10.38 -5.92 -15.91
N LEU A 310 -10.49 -6.66 -17.03
CA LEU A 310 -11.56 -7.66 -17.22
C LEU A 310 -11.48 -8.80 -16.19
N CYS A 311 -10.28 -9.28 -15.88
CA CYS A 311 -10.08 -10.34 -14.91
C CYS A 311 -10.41 -9.89 -13.47
N LEU A 312 -10.14 -8.62 -13.12
CA LEU A 312 -10.39 -8.09 -11.78
C LEU A 312 -11.87 -7.81 -11.52
N ILE A 313 -12.68 -7.50 -12.52
CA ILE A 313 -14.11 -7.17 -12.32
C ILE A 313 -14.84 -8.26 -11.50
N PRO A 314 -14.88 -9.54 -11.91
CA PRO A 314 -15.59 -10.55 -11.13
C PRO A 314 -14.97 -10.78 -9.75
N VAL A 315 -13.65 -10.66 -9.63
CA VAL A 315 -12.93 -10.87 -8.38
C VAL A 315 -13.29 -9.80 -7.34
N ILE A 316 -13.41 -8.54 -7.76
CA ILE A 316 -13.75 -7.43 -6.88
C ILE A 316 -15.24 -7.49 -6.48
N ILE A 317 -16.13 -7.90 -7.40
CA ILE A 317 -17.54 -8.07 -7.08
C ILE A 317 -17.72 -9.08 -5.94
N ILE A 318 -16.88 -10.11 -5.89
CA ILE A 318 -16.89 -11.10 -4.81
C ILE A 318 -16.20 -10.56 -3.54
N ASN A 319 -15.14 -9.74 -3.70
CA ASN A 319 -14.30 -9.23 -2.60
C ASN A 319 -14.23 -7.69 -2.60
N PRO A 320 -15.29 -6.98 -2.19
CA PRO A 320 -15.35 -5.52 -2.24
C PRO A 320 -14.35 -4.83 -1.31
N ASP A 321 -13.80 -5.53 -0.32
CA ASP A 321 -12.81 -4.99 0.62
C ASP A 321 -11.39 -4.93 0.02
N LEU A 322 -11.12 -5.67 -1.07
CA LEU A 322 -9.80 -5.79 -1.67
C LEU A 322 -9.63 -4.91 -2.92
N THR A 323 -10.34 -3.80 -3.00
CA THR A 323 -10.31 -2.87 -4.15
C THR A 323 -8.93 -2.26 -4.41
N SER A 324 -8.03 -2.24 -3.43
CA SER A 324 -6.65 -1.75 -3.58
C SER A 324 -5.88 -2.40 -4.73
N ILE A 325 -6.24 -3.63 -5.13
CA ILE A 325 -5.63 -4.31 -6.29
C ILE A 325 -5.90 -3.62 -7.63
N THR A 326 -6.97 -2.82 -7.72
CA THR A 326 -7.31 -2.06 -8.93
C THR A 326 -6.53 -0.78 -9.07
N PHE A 327 -5.76 -0.38 -8.05
CA PHE A 327 -5.08 0.91 -8.04
C PHE A 327 -4.16 1.07 -9.26
N LEU A 328 -3.25 0.13 -9.50
CA LEU A 328 -2.28 0.25 -10.58
C LEU A 328 -2.91 0.20 -11.99
N PRO A 329 -3.82 -0.72 -12.35
CA PRO A 329 -4.49 -0.66 -13.65
C PRO A 329 -5.23 0.67 -13.88
N LEU A 330 -5.87 1.24 -12.85
CA LEU A 330 -6.53 2.54 -12.96
C LEU A 330 -5.52 3.69 -13.14
N VAL A 331 -4.37 3.65 -12.48
CA VAL A 331 -3.27 4.62 -12.71
C VAL A 331 -2.72 4.52 -14.13
N ILE A 332 -2.60 3.32 -14.69
CA ILE A 332 -2.17 3.15 -16.09
C ILE A 332 -3.22 3.73 -17.05
N LEU A 333 -4.51 3.53 -16.77
CA LEU A 333 -5.59 4.15 -17.53
C LEU A 333 -5.54 5.68 -17.41
N LEU A 334 -5.32 6.23 -16.21
CA LEU A 334 -5.14 7.66 -15.98
C LEU A 334 -3.98 8.22 -16.83
N GLY A 335 -2.83 7.55 -16.82
CA GLY A 335 -1.68 7.90 -17.65
C GLY A 335 -2.00 7.83 -19.15
N SER A 336 -2.80 6.84 -19.58
CA SER A 336 -3.27 6.71 -20.97
C SER A 336 -4.20 7.87 -21.35
N GLY A 337 -5.06 8.33 -20.43
CA GLY A 337 -5.93 9.48 -20.61
C GLY A 337 -5.16 10.77 -20.80
N LEU A 338 -4.19 11.04 -19.91
CA LEU A 338 -3.29 12.19 -20.04
C LEU A 338 -2.51 12.16 -21.35
N ASN A 339 -1.97 11.00 -21.72
CA ASN A 339 -1.23 10.84 -22.97
C ASN A 339 -2.13 11.06 -24.18
N GLY A 340 -3.37 10.58 -24.15
CA GLY A 340 -4.35 10.76 -25.22
C GLY A 340 -4.71 12.23 -25.41
N LEU A 341 -5.04 12.95 -24.33
CA LEU A 341 -5.36 14.37 -24.35
C LEU A 341 -4.19 15.19 -24.91
N LEU A 342 -2.97 14.97 -24.40
CA LEU A 342 -1.81 15.72 -24.85
C LEU A 342 -1.44 15.41 -26.31
N SER A 343 -1.54 14.16 -26.73
CA SER A 343 -1.27 13.77 -28.12
C SER A 343 -2.30 14.34 -29.07
N HIS A 344 -3.58 14.35 -28.66
CA HIS A 344 -4.64 14.97 -29.46
C HIS A 344 -4.40 16.47 -29.63
N TRP A 345 -4.08 17.18 -28.55
CA TRP A 345 -3.74 18.60 -28.60
C TRP A 345 -2.55 18.90 -29.53
N TYR A 346 -1.47 18.13 -29.44
CA TYR A 346 -0.30 18.32 -30.30
C TYR A 346 -0.58 18.04 -31.78
N ASN A 347 -1.52 17.16 -32.08
CA ASN A 347 -1.95 16.88 -33.44
C ASN A 347 -2.81 18.00 -34.03
N LEU A 348 -3.54 18.76 -33.20
CA LEU A 348 -4.31 19.92 -33.64
C LEU A 348 -3.39 21.10 -34.04
N PHE A 349 -2.22 21.20 -33.38
CA PHE A 349 -1.26 22.30 -33.63
C PHE A 349 0.14 21.78 -33.97
N PRO A 350 0.31 21.11 -35.14
CA PRO A 350 1.57 20.45 -35.48
C PRO A 350 2.73 21.43 -35.71
N HIS A 351 2.46 22.64 -36.21
CA HIS A 351 3.49 23.62 -36.58
C HIS A 351 3.59 24.84 -35.67
N ASN A 352 2.68 24.99 -34.69
CA ASN A 352 2.66 26.14 -33.79
C ASN A 352 3.23 25.80 -32.39
N PRO A 353 4.50 26.16 -32.08
CA PRO A 353 5.09 25.86 -30.78
C PRO A 353 4.41 26.60 -29.63
N TYR A 354 3.88 27.82 -29.86
CA TYR A 354 3.19 28.58 -28.81
C TYR A 354 1.87 27.94 -28.43
N ALA A 355 1.09 27.48 -29.41
CA ALA A 355 -0.15 26.77 -29.14
C ALA A 355 0.10 25.44 -28.40
N ARG A 356 1.19 24.73 -28.70
CA ARG A 356 1.59 23.51 -27.97
C ARG A 356 1.91 23.82 -26.51
N ILE A 357 2.67 24.87 -26.24
CA ILE A 357 2.97 25.33 -24.87
C ILE A 357 1.69 25.80 -24.17
N GLY A 358 0.86 26.58 -24.86
CA GLY A 358 -0.43 27.04 -24.32
C GLY A 358 -1.33 25.91 -23.87
N GLY A 359 -1.34 24.76 -24.56
CA GLY A 359 -2.11 23.57 -24.17
C GLY A 359 -1.56 22.82 -22.96
N LEU A 360 -0.31 23.06 -22.56
CA LEU A 360 0.24 22.50 -21.33
C LEU A 360 -0.31 23.19 -20.08
N ILE A 361 -0.68 24.47 -20.18
CA ILE A 361 -1.16 25.26 -19.03
C ILE A 361 -2.41 24.63 -18.40
N PRO A 362 -3.50 24.31 -19.13
CA PRO A 362 -4.65 23.63 -18.55
C PRO A 362 -4.31 22.28 -17.92
N ILE A 363 -3.38 21.52 -18.53
CA ILE A 363 -2.97 20.22 -18.00
C ILE A 363 -2.20 20.39 -16.69
N VAL A 364 -1.31 21.36 -16.60
CA VAL A 364 -0.56 21.66 -15.35
C VAL A 364 -1.53 22.11 -14.26
N ILE A 365 -2.49 22.98 -14.59
CA ILE A 365 -3.53 23.42 -13.64
C ILE A 365 -4.34 22.21 -13.17
N LEU A 366 -4.80 21.36 -14.08
CA LEU A 366 -5.55 20.14 -13.75
C LEU A 366 -4.76 19.25 -12.80
N VAL A 367 -3.51 18.95 -13.13
CA VAL A 367 -2.64 18.11 -12.30
C VAL A 367 -2.43 18.74 -10.92
N THR A 368 -2.18 20.05 -10.85
CA THR A 368 -2.01 20.76 -9.58
C THR A 368 -3.26 20.68 -8.72
N VAL A 369 -4.43 20.89 -9.32
CA VAL A 369 -5.73 20.76 -8.62
C VAL A 369 -5.93 19.34 -8.11
N LEU A 370 -5.65 18.31 -8.92
CA LEU A 370 -5.80 16.92 -8.52
C LEU A 370 -4.82 16.54 -7.37
N VAL A 371 -3.58 17.00 -7.43
CA VAL A 371 -2.59 16.79 -6.37
C VAL A 371 -3.04 17.43 -5.05
N LEU A 372 -3.45 18.71 -5.09
CA LEU A 372 -3.91 19.42 -3.91
C LEU A 372 -5.20 18.80 -3.36
N SER A 373 -6.14 18.43 -4.23
CA SER A 373 -7.37 17.77 -3.85
C SER A 373 -7.12 16.42 -3.18
N GLY A 374 -6.22 15.58 -3.72
CA GLY A 374 -5.87 14.28 -3.15
C GLY A 374 -5.28 14.38 -1.74
N VAL A 375 -4.31 15.27 -1.56
CA VAL A 375 -3.69 15.53 -0.25
C VAL A 375 -4.71 16.10 0.74
N ASN A 376 -5.48 17.11 0.32
CA ASN A 376 -6.50 17.74 1.15
C ASN A 376 -7.55 16.72 1.62
N ARG A 377 -8.00 15.88 0.71
CA ARG A 377 -8.96 14.82 0.97
C ARG A 377 -8.41 13.77 1.95
N TYR A 378 -7.13 13.40 1.84
CA TYR A 378 -6.49 12.52 2.82
C TYR A 378 -6.47 13.16 4.20
N VAL A 379 -6.01 14.41 4.31
CA VAL A 379 -5.91 15.12 5.60
C VAL A 379 -7.28 15.25 6.26
N TYR A 380 -8.27 15.80 5.54
CA TYR A 380 -9.60 16.03 6.12
C TYR A 380 -10.39 14.74 6.30
N GLY A 381 -10.26 13.77 5.41
CA GLY A 381 -10.96 12.51 5.48
C GLY A 381 -10.54 11.66 6.69
N TYR A 382 -9.25 11.63 7.04
CA TYR A 382 -8.78 10.83 8.18
C TYR A 382 -8.75 11.59 9.50
N ARG A 383 -8.58 12.91 9.47
CA ARG A 383 -8.46 13.70 10.70
C ARG A 383 -9.81 14.15 11.26
N TYR A 384 -10.78 14.42 10.41
CA TYR A 384 -12.02 15.07 10.80
C TYR A 384 -13.29 14.27 10.49
N ASN A 385 -13.18 13.15 9.79
CA ASN A 385 -14.36 12.34 9.47
C ASN A 385 -14.78 11.53 10.71
N PRO A 386 -15.99 11.75 11.25
CA PRO A 386 -16.46 11.10 12.48
C PRO A 386 -16.59 9.57 12.33
N ASN A 387 -16.73 9.05 11.10
CA ASN A 387 -16.82 7.62 10.84
C ASN A 387 -15.46 6.92 10.76
N ILE A 388 -14.38 7.67 10.55
CA ILE A 388 -13.03 7.12 10.38
C ILE A 388 -12.20 7.29 11.64
N VAL A 389 -12.27 8.45 12.29
CA VAL A 389 -11.46 8.78 13.48
C VAL A 389 -11.56 7.73 14.59
N PRO A 390 -12.74 7.19 14.95
CA PRO A 390 -12.85 6.19 16.01
C PRO A 390 -12.08 4.89 15.73
N ASN A 391 -11.84 4.58 14.47
CA ASN A 391 -11.09 3.37 14.07
C ASN A 391 -9.59 3.45 14.40
N PHE A 392 -9.07 4.63 14.73
CA PHE A 392 -7.67 4.87 15.10
C PHE A 392 -7.52 5.22 16.57
N SER A 393 -8.29 4.55 17.42
CA SER A 393 -8.39 4.85 18.88
C SER A 393 -7.17 4.39 19.69
N ASN A 394 -6.38 3.43 19.20
CA ASN A 394 -5.23 2.90 19.94
C ASN A 394 -3.99 3.79 19.78
N ASP A 395 -3.80 4.79 20.61
CA ASP A 395 -2.63 5.67 20.58
C ASP A 395 -1.58 5.32 21.64
N LEU A 396 -0.58 4.58 21.24
CA LEU A 396 0.53 4.16 22.12
C LEU A 396 1.35 5.33 22.67
N ARG A 397 1.25 6.52 22.08
CA ARG A 397 1.96 7.72 22.57
C ARG A 397 1.34 8.32 23.83
N LEU A 398 0.09 7.96 24.12
CA LEU A 398 -0.62 8.39 25.32
C LEU A 398 -0.15 7.64 26.59
N ILE A 399 0.53 6.50 26.43
CA ILE A 399 1.07 5.75 27.56
C ILE A 399 2.23 6.56 28.17
N PRO A 400 2.14 6.98 29.44
CA PRO A 400 3.16 7.77 30.09
C PRO A 400 4.52 7.06 30.15
N LYS A 401 5.58 7.84 29.97
CA LYS A 401 6.94 7.34 30.16
C LYS A 401 7.12 6.87 31.62
N GLY A 402 7.58 5.64 31.80
CA GLY A 402 7.77 5.07 33.14
C GLY A 402 6.63 4.19 33.64
N THR A 403 5.55 4.02 32.86
CA THR A 403 4.50 3.06 33.17
C THR A 403 5.09 1.66 33.32
N LYS A 404 4.76 1.02 34.47
CA LYS A 404 5.21 -0.35 34.76
C LYS A 404 4.08 -1.36 34.57
N ASN A 405 2.84 -0.98 34.91
CA ASN A 405 1.70 -1.89 34.93
C ASN A 405 0.55 -1.29 34.12
N ILE A 406 -0.02 -2.07 33.19
CA ILE A 406 -1.21 -1.71 32.42
C ILE A 406 -2.25 -2.79 32.66
N VAL A 407 -3.44 -2.36 33.07
CA VAL A 407 -4.63 -3.21 33.19
C VAL A 407 -5.46 -3.05 31.92
N VAL A 408 -5.77 -4.19 31.30
CA VAL A 408 -6.43 -4.25 30.00
C VAL A 408 -7.63 -5.19 30.03
N SER A 409 -8.56 -4.98 29.12
CA SER A 409 -9.68 -5.91 28.90
C SER A 409 -9.19 -7.22 28.26
N ASN A 410 -9.96 -8.29 28.37
CA ASN A 410 -9.63 -9.56 27.75
C ASN A 410 -9.51 -9.45 26.22
N ASN A 411 -10.28 -8.56 25.60
CA ASN A 411 -10.26 -8.33 24.16
C ASN A 411 -8.96 -7.68 23.68
N GLU A 412 -8.34 -6.84 24.51
CA GLU A 412 -7.12 -6.11 24.18
C GLU A 412 -5.86 -6.85 24.63
N LEU A 413 -6.00 -7.89 25.46
CA LEU A 413 -4.89 -8.61 26.10
C LEU A 413 -3.84 -9.07 25.11
N ALA A 414 -4.26 -9.65 23.97
CA ALA A 414 -3.35 -10.16 22.96
C ALA A 414 -2.45 -9.05 22.37
N PHE A 415 -2.98 -7.86 22.15
CA PHE A 415 -2.21 -6.73 21.64
C PHE A 415 -1.20 -6.20 22.67
N TYR A 416 -1.65 -5.97 23.90
CA TYR A 416 -0.77 -5.45 24.96
C TYR A 416 0.30 -6.47 25.39
N GLN A 417 0.02 -7.77 25.29
CA GLN A 417 1.04 -8.79 25.47
C GLN A 417 2.17 -8.68 24.44
N VAL A 418 1.88 -8.27 23.20
CA VAL A 418 2.93 -7.97 22.22
C VAL A 418 3.78 -6.79 22.70
N ILE A 419 3.18 -5.76 23.27
CA ILE A 419 3.93 -4.61 23.81
C ILE A 419 4.88 -5.08 24.92
N SER A 420 4.40 -5.88 25.88
CA SER A 420 5.22 -6.45 26.95
C SER A 420 6.35 -7.34 26.42
N LYS A 421 6.10 -8.13 25.37
CA LYS A 421 7.10 -8.99 24.74
C LYS A 421 8.31 -8.21 24.23
N TYR A 422 8.10 -7.04 23.64
CA TYR A 422 9.16 -6.18 23.08
C TYR A 422 9.62 -5.09 24.05
N ASN A 423 8.83 -4.80 25.10
CA ASN A 423 9.18 -3.87 26.17
C ASN A 423 9.03 -4.56 27.54
N LYS A 424 10.10 -5.25 27.98
CA LYS A 424 10.12 -6.04 29.22
C LYS A 424 9.89 -5.24 30.50
N LYS A 425 9.86 -3.90 30.42
CA LYS A 425 9.62 -3.04 31.58
C LYS A 425 8.12 -2.88 31.90
N ILE A 426 7.23 -3.27 30.99
CA ILE A 426 5.79 -3.14 31.11
C ILE A 426 5.19 -4.52 31.40
N SER A 427 4.52 -4.67 32.52
CA SER A 427 3.70 -5.83 32.86
C SER A 427 2.25 -5.57 32.46
N ILE A 428 1.58 -6.58 31.92
CA ILE A 428 0.18 -6.51 31.48
C ILE A 428 -0.61 -7.48 32.34
N SER A 429 -1.72 -7.00 32.88
CA SER A 429 -2.65 -7.80 33.69
C SER A 429 -4.10 -7.43 33.39
N THR A 430 -5.02 -8.29 33.77
CA THR A 430 -6.47 -8.01 33.71
C THR A 430 -7.03 -7.52 35.07
N ALA A 431 -6.17 -7.54 36.09
CA ALA A 431 -6.50 -7.07 37.44
C ALA A 431 -5.37 -6.22 38.01
N PRO A 432 -5.64 -5.32 38.96
CA PRO A 432 -4.61 -4.51 39.61
C PRO A 432 -3.56 -5.38 40.32
N THR A 433 -2.27 -5.11 40.06
CA THR A 433 -1.14 -5.82 40.65
C THR A 433 -0.18 -4.90 41.40
N SER A 434 -0.41 -3.58 41.39
CA SER A 434 0.49 -2.60 41.98
C SER A 434 -0.27 -1.40 42.52
N ASP A 435 0.35 -0.59 43.38
CA ASP A 435 -0.27 0.60 43.99
C ASP A 435 -0.61 1.70 42.96
N THR A 436 0.06 1.69 41.81
CA THR A 436 -0.25 2.55 40.68
C THR A 436 -0.26 1.76 39.40
N PHE A 437 -1.30 1.89 38.61
CA PHE A 437 -1.42 1.25 37.30
C PHE A 437 -2.22 2.13 36.34
N ILE A 438 -2.13 1.81 35.04
CA ILE A 438 -2.89 2.47 33.99
C ILE A 438 -3.94 1.48 33.47
N SER A 439 -5.17 1.92 33.32
CA SER A 439 -6.23 1.14 32.69
C SER A 439 -6.54 1.69 31.30
N THR A 440 -6.80 0.80 30.34
CA THR A 440 -7.38 1.17 29.05
C THR A 440 -8.84 1.56 29.22
N HIS A 441 -9.43 2.26 28.25
CA HIS A 441 -10.85 2.64 28.31
C HIS A 441 -11.77 1.43 28.47
N ASP A 442 -11.49 0.35 27.76
CA ASP A 442 -12.34 -0.87 27.78
C ASP A 442 -12.20 -1.69 29.05
N ALA A 443 -11.15 -1.42 29.85
CA ALA A 443 -10.91 -2.08 31.13
C ALA A 443 -11.30 -1.23 32.34
N VAL A 444 -11.88 -0.05 32.12
CA VAL A 444 -12.30 0.85 33.20
C VAL A 444 -13.43 0.24 34.00
N GLN A 445 -13.19 0.09 35.30
CA GLN A 445 -14.19 -0.33 36.28
C GLN A 445 -13.84 0.26 37.65
N VAL A 446 -14.76 0.16 38.59
CA VAL A 446 -14.49 0.53 39.99
C VAL A 446 -13.60 -0.56 40.60
N PHE A 447 -12.33 -0.23 40.88
CA PHE A 447 -11.41 -1.12 41.58
C PHE A 447 -11.45 -0.79 43.09
N ASN A 448 -11.78 -1.76 43.93
CA ASN A 448 -11.82 -1.58 45.39
C ASN A 448 -10.45 -1.15 45.93
N GLY A 449 -10.42 -0.04 46.67
CA GLY A 449 -9.19 0.51 47.22
C GLY A 449 -8.35 1.36 46.28
N TYR A 450 -8.86 1.72 45.10
CA TYR A 450 -8.19 2.59 44.13
C TYR A 450 -9.10 3.74 43.70
N GLU A 451 -8.47 4.88 43.42
CA GLU A 451 -9.11 6.05 42.85
C GLU A 451 -8.46 6.46 41.55
N ILE A 452 -9.23 7.12 40.66
CA ILE A 452 -8.71 7.68 39.41
C ILE A 452 -8.00 8.99 39.74
N SER A 453 -6.66 8.98 39.62
CA SER A 453 -5.85 10.17 39.88
C SER A 453 -5.72 11.08 38.64
N GLN A 454 -5.76 10.50 37.45
CA GLN A 454 -5.61 11.24 36.20
C GLN A 454 -6.29 10.51 35.04
N ILE A 455 -6.88 11.29 34.13
CA ILE A 455 -7.37 10.79 32.83
C ILE A 455 -6.50 11.39 31.76
N ILE A 456 -5.93 10.51 30.90
CA ILE A 456 -5.09 10.89 29.77
C ILE A 456 -5.91 10.73 28.50
N THR A 457 -6.11 11.83 27.77
CA THR A 457 -6.89 11.84 26.53
C THR A 457 -6.29 12.83 25.55
N THR A 458 -6.67 12.72 24.27
CA THR A 458 -6.37 13.73 23.25
C THR A 458 -7.59 14.58 22.97
N THR A 459 -7.37 15.85 22.63
CA THR A 459 -8.46 16.80 22.28
C THR A 459 -9.02 16.56 20.88
N THR A 460 -8.36 15.71 20.08
CA THR A 460 -8.67 15.55 18.66
C THR A 460 -9.39 14.25 18.33
N ARG A 461 -9.74 13.42 19.36
CA ARG A 461 -10.26 12.08 19.14
C ARG A 461 -11.45 11.75 19.99
N ASP A 462 -12.10 10.65 19.65
CA ASP A 462 -13.24 10.09 20.35
C ASP A 462 -12.88 9.67 21.78
N ASN A 463 -13.92 9.52 22.60
CA ASN A 463 -13.82 9.13 24.02
C ASN A 463 -13.15 7.76 24.25
N SER A 464 -13.09 6.90 23.22
CA SER A 464 -12.42 5.61 23.28
C SER A 464 -10.90 5.68 23.45
N ASP A 465 -10.30 6.86 23.12
CA ASP A 465 -8.85 7.05 23.16
C ASP A 465 -8.41 7.65 24.49
N ARG A 466 -8.64 6.91 25.57
CA ARG A 466 -8.36 7.35 26.94
C ARG A 466 -7.61 6.29 27.73
N PHE A 467 -6.69 6.77 28.57
CA PHE A 467 -6.07 5.98 29.61
C PHE A 467 -6.39 6.57 30.97
N TYR A 468 -6.67 5.71 31.93
CA TYR A 468 -7.03 6.10 33.30
C TYR A 468 -5.91 5.66 34.24
N VAL A 469 -5.31 6.61 34.95
CA VAL A 469 -4.28 6.34 35.96
C VAL A 469 -4.96 6.13 37.29
N TYR A 470 -4.81 4.94 37.84
CA TYR A 470 -5.31 4.58 39.16
C TYR A 470 -4.20 4.63 40.20
N LYS A 471 -4.52 5.09 41.37
CA LYS A 471 -3.67 5.12 42.55
C LYS A 471 -4.39 4.50 43.71
N LYS A 472 -3.68 3.70 44.50
CA LYS A 472 -4.23 3.10 45.71
C LYS A 472 -4.55 4.18 46.73
N ILE A 473 -5.73 4.11 47.35
CA ILE A 473 -6.16 5.01 48.42
C ILE A 473 -5.25 4.70 49.60
N THR A 474 -4.42 5.65 49.98
CA THR A 474 -3.67 5.60 51.25
C THR A 474 -4.60 6.15 52.32
N GLU A 475 -5.03 5.29 53.24
CA GLU A 475 -5.68 5.69 54.47
C GLU A 475 -4.80 6.60 55.31
#